data_4010837dd9333a85d48d672056854749
#
_entry.id   4010837dd9333a85d48d672056854749
#
_cell.length_a   1.000
_cell.length_b   1.000
_cell.length_c   1.000
_cell.angle_alpha   90.00
_cell.angle_beta   90.00
_cell.angle_gamma   90.00
#
_symmetry.space_group_name_H-M   'P 1'
#
loop_
_entity.id
_entity.type
_entity.pdbx_description
1 polymer ?
#
loop_
_entity_poly.entity_id
_entity_poly.type
_entity_poly.pdbx_seq_one_letter_code
_entity_poly.pdbx_strand_id
1 'polypeptide(L)'
;MIDGTLLLVGRHTDGSSRAIDVHAERLRDRGVAASVRGVRYDRTHAVDGDGTALSEASAHDDGDVFLLPAVVANTRGTRHAVRSIAASISAPVCVCDPIGRAPVVSRLLLERAEEAAEPSGDTALVLVGFDSESSPESRETLEYHARRLRERSGYGDVGSCYLLRDPSVECAQYNVSERRIVVVPAFVSPGPAIEAEIRAKIRADSDRVSYADPLGTHPRLTDAMHAAVTKRCVLEARDRDASPPTPPIRGSGGRVDADGGRIPD
;
A
#
# COMPACT_ATOMS: atom_id res chain seq x y z
N MET A 1 -4.49 12.60 16.22
CA MET A 1 -3.51 11.63 16.78
C MET A 1 -4.28 10.33 17.02
N ILE A 2 -3.76 9.21 16.58
CA ILE A 2 -4.29 7.87 16.89
C ILE A 2 -3.74 7.46 18.25
N ASP A 3 -4.63 7.05 19.13
CA ASP A 3 -4.25 6.45 20.42
C ASP A 3 -4.02 4.95 20.18
N GLY A 4 -2.87 4.62 19.61
CA GLY A 4 -2.54 3.25 19.19
C GLY A 4 -1.30 3.19 18.31
N THR A 5 -1.11 2.05 17.66
CA THR A 5 0.05 1.74 16.82
C THR A 5 -0.29 1.81 15.33
N LEU A 6 0.54 2.47 14.54
CA LEU A 6 0.49 2.45 13.08
C LEU A 6 1.63 1.59 12.52
N LEU A 7 1.29 0.54 11.78
CA LEU A 7 2.22 -0.31 11.06
C LEU A 7 2.17 -0.01 9.56
N LEU A 8 3.28 0.47 9.00
CA LEU A 8 3.46 0.62 7.56
C LEU A 8 3.93 -0.70 6.97
N VAL A 9 3.08 -1.34 6.18
CA VAL A 9 3.36 -2.66 5.62
C VAL A 9 3.90 -2.51 4.21
N GLY A 10 5.17 -2.85 4.01
CA GLY A 10 5.87 -2.79 2.73
C GLY A 10 6.46 -4.13 2.31
N ARG A 11 6.74 -4.29 1.01
CA ARG A 11 7.41 -5.49 0.53
C ARG A 11 8.87 -5.48 0.94
N HIS A 12 9.38 -6.62 1.43
CA HIS A 12 10.81 -6.81 1.64
C HIS A 12 11.51 -7.01 0.30
N THR A 13 12.45 -6.14 0.00
CA THR A 13 13.40 -6.29 -1.11
C THR A 13 14.72 -5.74 -0.65
N ASP A 14 15.83 -6.33 -1.08
CA ASP A 14 17.15 -5.81 -0.75
C ASP A 14 17.24 -4.34 -1.15
N GLY A 15 17.46 -3.45 -0.18
CA GLY A 15 17.48 -1.99 -0.38
C GLY A 15 16.15 -1.23 -0.23
N SER A 16 14.98 -1.89 -0.21
CA SER A 16 13.68 -1.22 -0.03
C SER A 16 13.39 -0.81 1.41
N SER A 17 14.12 -1.34 2.35
CA SER A 17 13.97 -1.10 3.79
C SER A 17 13.92 0.38 4.13
N ARG A 18 14.81 1.17 3.52
CA ARG A 18 14.97 2.60 3.83
C ARG A 18 13.72 3.44 3.55
N ALA A 19 12.98 3.18 2.47
CA ALA A 19 11.82 4.01 2.13
C ALA A 19 10.70 3.89 3.17
N ILE A 20 10.40 2.68 3.61
CA ILE A 20 9.36 2.43 4.63
C ILE A 20 9.77 3.05 5.97
N ASP A 21 11.04 2.90 6.36
CA ASP A 21 11.54 3.45 7.62
C ASP A 21 11.50 4.98 7.62
N VAL A 22 11.91 5.63 6.53
CA VAL A 22 11.84 7.10 6.39
C VAL A 22 10.40 7.60 6.48
N HIS A 23 9.44 6.91 5.86
CA HIS A 23 8.04 7.31 5.98
C HIS A 23 7.49 7.06 7.38
N ALA A 24 7.87 5.94 8.04
CA ALA A 24 7.47 5.66 9.41
C ALA A 24 8.02 6.74 10.38
N GLU A 25 9.30 7.11 10.23
CA GLU A 25 9.93 8.18 11.02
C GLU A 25 9.17 9.51 10.85
N ARG A 26 8.94 9.93 9.60
CA ARG A 26 8.20 11.17 9.31
C ARG A 26 6.77 11.20 9.87
N LEU A 27 6.08 10.06 9.84
CA LEU A 27 4.73 9.96 10.42
C LEU A 27 4.77 9.98 11.94
N ARG A 28 5.81 9.42 12.55
CA ARG A 28 6.09 9.50 14.00
C ARG A 28 6.36 10.95 14.41
N ASP A 29 7.23 11.66 13.69
CA ASP A 29 7.57 13.07 13.97
C ASP A 29 6.35 13.99 13.86
N ARG A 30 5.38 13.63 13.02
CA ARG A 30 4.10 14.34 12.88
C ARG A 30 3.08 13.98 13.98
N GLY A 31 3.40 13.06 14.87
CA GLY A 31 2.49 12.61 15.92
C GLY A 31 1.21 11.97 15.38
N VAL A 32 1.29 11.22 14.27
CA VAL A 32 0.10 10.61 13.64
C VAL A 32 -0.49 9.53 14.54
N ALA A 33 0.36 8.75 15.20
CA ALA A 33 -0.01 7.71 16.16
C ALA A 33 0.95 7.70 17.36
N ALA A 34 0.56 7.07 18.45
CA ALA A 34 1.41 6.92 19.63
C ALA A 34 2.69 6.13 19.30
N SER A 35 2.58 5.12 18.43
CA SER A 35 3.72 4.40 17.86
C SER A 35 3.58 4.26 16.36
N VAL A 36 4.68 4.43 15.61
CA VAL A 36 4.71 4.21 14.13
C VAL A 36 5.91 3.34 13.79
N ARG A 37 5.69 2.25 13.06
CA ARG A 37 6.75 1.30 12.69
C ARG A 37 6.60 0.80 11.26
N GLY A 38 7.73 0.42 10.64
CA GLY A 38 7.76 -0.26 9.35
C GLY A 38 7.76 -1.77 9.56
N VAL A 39 6.85 -2.47 8.89
CA VAL A 39 6.80 -3.94 8.82
C VAL A 39 6.99 -4.35 7.37
N ARG A 40 7.81 -5.37 7.15
CA ARG A 40 8.10 -5.88 5.81
C ARG A 40 7.56 -7.27 5.65
N TYR A 41 7.19 -7.63 4.44
CA TYR A 41 6.81 -8.99 4.10
C TYR A 41 7.60 -9.49 2.90
N ASP A 42 8.02 -10.74 2.95
CA ASP A 42 8.55 -11.48 1.81
C ASP A 42 7.50 -12.49 1.34
N ARG A 43 7.17 -12.43 0.05
CA ARG A 43 6.13 -13.25 -0.57
C ARG A 43 4.80 -13.22 0.19
N THR A 44 4.67 -13.92 1.30
CA THR A 44 3.43 -14.05 2.07
C THR A 44 3.61 -13.93 3.58
N HIS A 45 4.83 -13.82 4.07
CA HIS A 45 5.13 -13.79 5.50
C HIS A 45 5.70 -12.43 5.91
N ALA A 46 5.39 -11.99 7.12
CA ALA A 46 6.08 -10.85 7.71
C ALA A 46 7.55 -11.20 7.93
N VAL A 47 8.43 -10.35 7.44
CA VAL A 47 9.87 -10.41 7.69
C VAL A 47 10.20 -9.16 8.48
N ASP A 48 10.09 -9.26 9.80
CA ASP A 48 10.70 -8.29 10.68
C ASP A 48 12.16 -8.67 10.87
N GLY A 49 13.04 -7.71 10.75
CA GLY A 49 14.48 -7.96 10.90
C GLY A 49 14.85 -8.60 12.24
N ASP A 50 14.03 -8.41 13.28
CA ASP A 50 14.19 -8.95 14.63
C ASP A 50 12.88 -9.42 15.30
N GLY A 51 11.74 -9.38 14.59
CA GLY A 51 10.43 -9.78 15.11
C GLY A 51 9.81 -8.81 16.14
N THR A 52 10.49 -7.70 16.43
CA THR A 52 10.09 -6.79 17.52
C THR A 52 8.86 -5.96 17.18
N ALA A 53 8.70 -5.51 15.92
CA ALA A 53 7.60 -4.62 15.53
C ALA A 53 6.22 -5.27 15.71
N LEU A 54 6.08 -6.57 15.42
CA LEU A 54 4.84 -7.31 15.61
C LEU A 54 4.60 -7.67 17.08
N SER A 55 5.65 -8.07 17.82
CA SER A 55 5.53 -8.39 19.24
C SER A 55 5.20 -7.16 20.07
N GLU A 56 5.81 -6.02 19.76
CA GLU A 56 5.49 -4.75 20.43
C GLU A 56 4.10 -4.21 20.08
N ALA A 57 3.62 -4.38 18.83
CA ALA A 57 2.25 -4.06 18.48
C ALA A 57 1.23 -4.92 19.25
N SER A 58 1.60 -6.17 19.57
CA SER A 58 0.78 -7.07 20.38
C SER A 58 0.88 -6.79 21.89
N ALA A 59 1.96 -6.15 22.34
CA ALA A 59 2.20 -5.86 23.76
C ALA A 59 1.53 -4.56 24.25
N HIS A 60 1.06 -3.69 23.33
CA HIS A 60 0.31 -2.49 23.69
C HIS A 60 -1.17 -2.87 23.90
N ASP A 61 -1.52 -3.16 25.13
CA ASP A 61 -2.80 -3.73 25.56
C ASP A 61 -4.02 -2.79 25.40
N ASP A 62 -3.85 -1.50 25.12
CA ASP A 62 -4.93 -0.49 25.24
C ASP A 62 -5.25 0.31 23.97
N GLY A 63 -4.71 -0.04 22.79
CA GLY A 63 -4.93 0.77 21.58
C GLY A 63 -5.19 -0.04 20.31
N ASP A 64 -5.94 0.56 19.37
CA ASP A 64 -6.15 -0.02 18.05
C ASP A 64 -4.84 -0.07 17.27
N VAL A 65 -4.65 -1.13 16.49
CA VAL A 65 -3.54 -1.26 15.54
C VAL A 65 -4.02 -0.93 14.13
N PHE A 66 -3.43 0.05 13.50
CA PHE A 66 -3.69 0.42 12.12
C PHE A 66 -2.64 -0.18 11.20
N LEU A 67 -3.07 -0.93 10.19
CA LEU A 67 -2.19 -1.46 9.14
C LEU A 67 -2.36 -0.65 7.87
N LEU A 68 -1.33 0.05 7.42
CA LEU A 68 -1.31 0.78 6.15
C LEU A 68 -0.41 0.06 5.14
N PRO A 69 -0.98 -0.54 4.07
CA PRO A 69 -0.19 -1.06 2.97
C PRO A 69 0.49 0.10 2.21
N ALA A 70 1.80 0.25 2.39
CA ALA A 70 2.61 1.29 1.75
C ALA A 70 3.01 0.87 0.32
N VAL A 71 2.02 0.60 -0.52
CA VAL A 71 2.17 0.14 -1.91
C VAL A 71 1.29 0.93 -2.86
N VAL A 72 1.74 1.09 -4.10
CA VAL A 72 0.93 1.69 -5.17
C VAL A 72 -0.13 0.69 -5.62
N ALA A 73 0.25 -0.54 -5.89
CA ALA A 73 -0.64 -1.59 -6.36
C ALA A 73 -0.91 -2.64 -5.27
N ASN A 74 -2.18 -2.89 -4.99
CA ASN A 74 -2.58 -3.88 -4.00
C ASN A 74 -2.64 -5.29 -4.61
N THR A 75 -1.51 -5.95 -4.67
CA THR A 75 -1.40 -7.32 -5.21
C THR A 75 -2.04 -8.36 -4.28
N ARG A 76 -2.31 -9.57 -4.82
CA ARG A 76 -2.74 -10.71 -3.99
C ARG A 76 -1.73 -11.01 -2.87
N GLY A 77 -0.43 -10.93 -3.17
CA GLY A 77 0.63 -11.12 -2.17
C GLY A 77 0.56 -10.08 -1.06
N THR A 78 0.37 -8.80 -1.39
CA THR A 78 0.19 -7.73 -0.40
C THR A 78 -1.03 -7.98 0.49
N ARG A 79 -2.18 -8.31 -0.12
CA ARG A 79 -3.41 -8.60 0.65
C ARG A 79 -3.25 -9.81 1.57
N HIS A 80 -2.56 -10.86 1.09
CA HIS A 80 -2.30 -12.04 1.92
C HIS A 80 -1.38 -11.70 3.10
N ALA A 81 -0.29 -10.98 2.86
CA ALA A 81 0.64 -10.53 3.89
C ALA A 81 -0.05 -9.67 4.96
N VAL A 82 -0.85 -8.68 4.54
CA VAL A 82 -1.61 -7.82 5.46
C VAL A 82 -2.57 -8.64 6.32
N ARG A 83 -3.28 -9.62 5.75
CA ARG A 83 -4.16 -10.51 6.53
C ARG A 83 -3.38 -11.39 7.51
N SER A 84 -2.24 -11.92 7.09
CA SER A 84 -1.37 -12.74 7.94
C SER A 84 -0.83 -11.92 9.11
N ILE A 85 -0.37 -10.70 8.85
CA ILE A 85 0.07 -9.76 9.89
C ILE A 85 -1.07 -9.43 10.84
N ALA A 86 -2.26 -9.08 10.30
CA ALA A 86 -3.43 -8.79 11.13
C ALA A 86 -3.81 -9.97 12.04
N ALA A 87 -3.74 -11.20 11.52
CA ALA A 87 -4.06 -12.41 12.28
C ALA A 87 -3.03 -12.75 13.38
N SER A 88 -1.82 -12.21 13.31
CA SER A 88 -0.77 -12.40 14.34
C SER A 88 -0.83 -11.39 15.48
N ILE A 89 -1.69 -10.36 15.36
CA ILE A 89 -1.85 -9.30 16.35
C ILE A 89 -3.08 -9.60 17.20
N SER A 90 -2.94 -9.57 18.52
CA SER A 90 -4.03 -9.86 19.47
C SER A 90 -4.98 -8.68 19.70
N ALA A 91 -4.50 -7.44 19.47
CA ALA A 91 -5.29 -6.22 19.58
C ALA A 91 -6.26 -6.05 18.40
N PRO A 92 -7.30 -5.21 18.51
CA PRO A 92 -8.15 -4.84 17.38
C PRO A 92 -7.35 -4.23 16.23
N VAL A 93 -7.52 -4.76 15.00
CA VAL A 93 -6.76 -4.32 13.83
C VAL A 93 -7.66 -3.63 12.82
N CYS A 94 -7.30 -2.40 12.46
CA CYS A 94 -7.92 -1.60 11.42
C CYS A 94 -7.04 -1.55 10.17
N VAL A 95 -7.47 -2.14 9.08
CA VAL A 95 -6.72 -2.10 7.81
C VAL A 95 -7.09 -0.87 7.01
N CYS A 96 -6.09 -0.03 6.69
CA CYS A 96 -6.25 1.14 5.83
C CYS A 96 -6.25 0.76 4.35
N ASP A 97 -6.89 1.60 3.52
CA ASP A 97 -6.75 1.48 2.07
C ASP A 97 -5.28 1.72 1.65
N PRO A 98 -4.76 1.02 0.65
CA PRO A 98 -3.45 1.32 0.10
C PRO A 98 -3.45 2.71 -0.56
N ILE A 99 -2.28 3.35 -0.60
CA ILE A 99 -2.13 4.72 -1.12
C ILE A 99 -2.31 4.83 -2.65
N GLY A 100 -2.35 3.71 -3.35
CA GLY A 100 -2.20 3.62 -4.79
C GLY A 100 -3.10 4.56 -5.60
N ARG A 101 -4.37 4.69 -5.25
CA ARG A 101 -5.33 5.56 -5.99
C ARG A 101 -5.39 7.00 -5.46
N ALA A 102 -4.53 7.39 -4.53
CA ALA A 102 -4.49 8.78 -4.08
C ALA A 102 -4.09 9.73 -5.24
N PRO A 103 -4.80 10.86 -5.42
CA PRO A 103 -4.49 11.80 -6.51
C PRO A 103 -3.05 12.32 -6.51
N VAL A 104 -2.43 12.40 -5.35
CA VAL A 104 -1.04 12.80 -5.19
C VAL A 104 -0.07 11.81 -5.85
N VAL A 105 -0.41 10.51 -5.93
CA VAL A 105 0.43 9.51 -6.60
C VAL A 105 0.53 9.81 -8.10
N SER A 106 -0.58 10.20 -8.78
CA SER A 106 -0.50 10.64 -10.19
C SER A 106 0.45 11.82 -10.36
N ARG A 107 0.39 12.80 -9.44
CA ARG A 107 1.27 13.97 -9.49
C ARG A 107 2.74 13.58 -9.28
N LEU A 108 3.02 12.70 -8.33
CA LEU A 108 4.38 12.21 -8.09
C LEU A 108 4.95 11.42 -9.27
N LEU A 109 4.12 10.59 -9.92
CA LEU A 109 4.53 9.89 -11.15
C LEU A 109 4.88 10.87 -12.27
N LEU A 110 4.13 11.97 -12.39
CA LEU A 110 4.43 13.03 -13.35
C LEU A 110 5.74 13.76 -12.98
N GLU A 111 5.90 14.18 -11.73
CA GLU A 111 7.13 14.83 -11.25
C GLU A 111 8.37 13.94 -11.52
N ARG A 112 8.27 12.63 -11.27
CA ARG A 112 9.35 11.68 -11.59
C ARG A 112 9.64 11.59 -13.09
N ALA A 113 8.60 11.63 -13.92
CA ALA A 113 8.78 11.65 -15.36
C ALA A 113 9.50 12.93 -15.82
N GLU A 114 9.07 14.09 -15.32
CA GLU A 114 9.61 15.41 -15.65
C GLU A 114 11.07 15.57 -15.19
N GLU A 115 11.44 14.98 -14.04
CA GLU A 115 12.83 14.92 -13.56
C GLU A 115 13.74 14.13 -14.53
N ALA A 116 13.21 13.11 -15.22
CA ALA A 116 13.98 12.26 -16.13
C ALA A 116 13.98 12.75 -17.58
N ALA A 117 12.89 13.37 -18.04
CA ALA A 117 12.78 13.94 -19.37
C ALA A 117 11.68 15.01 -19.43
N GLU A 118 11.97 16.14 -20.08
CA GLU A 118 10.97 17.18 -20.29
C GLU A 118 9.78 16.68 -21.12
N PRO A 119 8.54 17.05 -20.73
CA PRO A 119 7.35 16.74 -21.53
C PRO A 119 7.44 17.33 -22.94
N SER A 120 7.16 16.51 -23.94
CA SER A 120 7.05 16.94 -25.32
C SER A 120 6.15 16.00 -26.12
N GLY A 121 5.59 16.49 -27.23
CA GLY A 121 4.79 15.67 -28.15
C GLY A 121 5.58 14.51 -28.80
N ASP A 122 6.91 14.55 -28.79
CA ASP A 122 7.79 13.49 -29.32
C ASP A 122 8.24 12.49 -28.25
N THR A 123 7.74 12.61 -27.02
CA THR A 123 8.11 11.76 -25.88
C THR A 123 6.88 11.05 -25.34
N ALA A 124 6.92 9.72 -25.25
CA ALA A 124 5.91 8.93 -24.57
C ALA A 124 6.28 8.72 -23.09
N LEU A 125 5.28 8.78 -22.21
CA LEU A 125 5.40 8.40 -20.80
C LEU A 125 4.88 6.99 -20.61
N VAL A 126 5.72 6.07 -20.09
CA VAL A 126 5.35 4.68 -19.83
C VAL A 126 5.46 4.38 -18.33
N LEU A 127 4.33 4.09 -17.72
CA LEU A 127 4.27 3.64 -16.34
C LEU A 127 4.54 2.14 -16.26
N VAL A 128 5.42 1.72 -15.37
CA VAL A 128 5.74 0.29 -15.16
C VAL A 128 5.21 -0.18 -13.82
N GLY A 129 4.45 -1.28 -13.82
CA GLY A 129 3.92 -1.88 -12.60
C GLY A 129 3.93 -3.40 -12.60
N PHE A 130 3.43 -3.98 -11.52
CA PHE A 130 3.07 -5.39 -11.47
C PHE A 130 1.63 -5.59 -11.94
N ASP A 131 1.40 -6.68 -12.65
CA ASP A 131 0.07 -7.21 -12.91
C ASP A 131 0.07 -8.73 -12.76
N SER A 132 -1.06 -9.29 -12.34
CA SER A 132 -1.28 -10.73 -12.28
C SER A 132 -2.76 -11.03 -12.44
N GLU A 133 -3.10 -12.21 -12.96
CA GLU A 133 -4.50 -12.66 -13.09
C GLU A 133 -5.27 -12.63 -11.77
N SER A 134 -4.56 -12.84 -10.67
CA SER A 134 -5.13 -12.86 -9.34
C SER A 134 -5.29 -11.49 -8.69
N SER A 135 -4.92 -10.39 -9.38
CA SER A 135 -4.91 -9.03 -8.83
C SER A 135 -5.22 -7.97 -9.88
N PRO A 136 -6.43 -7.98 -10.47
CA PRO A 136 -6.83 -7.00 -11.50
C PRO A 136 -6.75 -5.56 -11.00
N GLU A 137 -6.88 -5.33 -9.70
CA GLU A 137 -6.79 -3.99 -9.08
C GLU A 137 -5.42 -3.33 -9.29
N SER A 138 -4.36 -4.12 -9.48
CA SER A 138 -3.02 -3.59 -9.79
C SER A 138 -3.00 -2.91 -11.16
N ARG A 139 -3.57 -3.58 -12.16
CA ARG A 139 -3.75 -3.03 -13.52
C ARG A 139 -4.65 -1.79 -13.50
N GLU A 140 -5.83 -1.90 -12.90
CA GLU A 140 -6.78 -0.79 -12.80
C GLU A 140 -6.18 0.45 -12.15
N THR A 141 -5.33 0.26 -11.13
CA THR A 141 -4.64 1.37 -10.45
C THR A 141 -3.65 2.06 -11.40
N LEU A 142 -2.86 1.29 -12.13
CA LEU A 142 -1.87 1.84 -13.05
C LEU A 142 -2.54 2.52 -14.24
N GLU A 143 -3.58 1.92 -14.82
CA GLU A 143 -4.37 2.49 -15.90
C GLU A 143 -5.12 3.75 -15.46
N TYR A 144 -5.59 3.83 -14.22
CA TYR A 144 -6.15 5.04 -13.64
C TYR A 144 -5.14 6.19 -13.67
N HIS A 145 -3.88 5.94 -13.25
CA HIS A 145 -2.84 6.96 -13.32
C HIS A 145 -2.48 7.32 -14.75
N ALA A 146 -2.30 6.34 -15.64
CA ALA A 146 -1.99 6.59 -17.04
C ALA A 146 -3.05 7.47 -17.72
N ARG A 147 -4.35 7.20 -17.48
CA ARG A 147 -5.45 8.03 -17.99
C ARG A 147 -5.38 9.46 -17.49
N ARG A 148 -5.15 9.66 -16.18
CA ARG A 148 -5.06 11.01 -15.59
C ARG A 148 -3.85 11.78 -16.12
N LEU A 149 -2.73 11.10 -16.38
CA LEU A 149 -1.54 11.73 -16.91
C LEU A 149 -1.68 12.06 -18.39
N ARG A 150 -2.38 11.23 -19.17
CA ARG A 150 -2.70 11.52 -20.58
C ARG A 150 -3.47 12.83 -20.74
N GLU A 151 -4.36 13.14 -19.79
CA GLU A 151 -5.15 14.38 -19.80
C GLU A 151 -4.39 15.63 -19.31
N ARG A 152 -3.29 15.45 -18.59
CA ARG A 152 -2.67 16.53 -17.79
C ARG A 152 -1.19 16.72 -18.01
N SER A 153 -0.52 15.80 -18.65
CA SER A 153 0.90 15.92 -19.00
C SER A 153 1.07 16.47 -20.41
N GLY A 154 2.24 17.01 -20.68
CA GLY A 154 2.62 17.46 -22.02
C GLY A 154 3.30 16.38 -22.86
N TYR A 155 3.23 15.10 -22.45
CA TYR A 155 3.77 13.98 -23.22
C TYR A 155 2.86 13.61 -24.39
N GLY A 156 3.45 13.13 -25.51
CA GLY A 156 2.72 12.80 -26.73
C GLY A 156 1.76 11.61 -26.56
N ASP A 157 2.19 10.59 -25.81
CA ASP A 157 1.32 9.50 -25.32
C ASP A 157 1.67 9.12 -23.89
N VAL A 158 0.72 8.48 -23.21
CA VAL A 158 0.91 7.93 -21.86
C VAL A 158 0.33 6.52 -21.80
N GLY A 159 1.19 5.55 -21.58
CA GLY A 159 0.84 4.14 -21.50
C GLY A 159 1.23 3.49 -20.17
N SER A 160 0.87 2.23 -20.04
CA SER A 160 1.28 1.36 -18.94
C SER A 160 1.79 0.03 -19.47
N CYS A 161 2.79 -0.54 -18.82
CA CYS A 161 3.28 -1.89 -19.08
C CYS A 161 3.59 -2.62 -17.77
N TYR A 162 3.75 -3.93 -17.87
CA TYR A 162 3.78 -4.80 -16.70
C TYR A 162 4.94 -5.79 -16.77
N LEU A 163 5.49 -6.14 -15.60
CA LEU A 163 6.61 -7.07 -15.49
C LEU A 163 6.23 -8.52 -15.85
N LEU A 164 4.99 -8.91 -15.57
CA LEU A 164 4.57 -10.32 -15.66
C LEU A 164 3.45 -10.57 -16.69
N ARG A 165 2.95 -9.53 -17.36
CA ARG A 165 1.81 -9.63 -18.29
C ARG A 165 1.86 -8.60 -19.41
N ASP A 166 1.04 -8.84 -20.43
CA ASP A 166 0.87 -7.90 -21.54
C ASP A 166 -0.02 -6.68 -21.17
N PRO A 167 0.30 -5.49 -21.69
CA PRO A 167 1.50 -5.21 -22.48
C PRO A 167 2.77 -5.30 -21.59
N SER A 168 3.70 -6.15 -22.00
CA SER A 168 4.91 -6.42 -21.22
C SER A 168 5.92 -5.25 -21.31
N VAL A 169 6.81 -5.17 -20.32
CA VAL A 169 7.86 -4.13 -20.29
C VAL A 169 8.74 -4.20 -21.55
N GLU A 170 9.03 -5.39 -22.04
CA GLU A 170 9.81 -5.61 -23.27
C GLU A 170 9.16 -5.00 -24.51
N CYS A 171 7.82 -4.97 -24.53
CA CYS A 171 7.05 -4.44 -25.65
C CYS A 171 6.84 -2.93 -25.59
N ALA A 172 7.19 -2.27 -24.48
CA ALA A 172 6.91 -0.85 -24.28
C ALA A 172 7.45 0.04 -25.42
N GLN A 173 8.66 -0.26 -25.93
CA GLN A 173 9.27 0.50 -27.02
C GLN A 173 8.57 0.31 -28.39
N TYR A 174 7.81 -0.77 -28.54
CA TYR A 174 7.09 -1.08 -29.77
C TYR A 174 5.63 -0.61 -29.74
N ASN A 175 5.12 -0.34 -28.55
CA ASN A 175 3.73 0.06 -28.34
C ASN A 175 3.53 1.59 -28.39
N VAL A 176 4.61 2.35 -28.55
CA VAL A 176 4.59 3.81 -28.66
C VAL A 176 5.21 4.26 -29.97
N SER A 177 4.64 5.28 -30.59
CA SER A 177 5.13 5.85 -31.88
C SER A 177 6.17 6.97 -31.68
N GLU A 178 6.27 7.51 -30.48
CA GLU A 178 7.13 8.63 -30.14
C GLU A 178 8.60 8.26 -30.24
N ARG A 179 9.42 9.28 -30.55
CA ARG A 179 10.87 9.10 -30.73
C ARG A 179 11.58 8.80 -29.42
N ARG A 180 11.07 9.31 -28.31
CA ARG A 180 11.63 9.15 -26.96
C ARG A 180 10.62 8.51 -26.04
N ILE A 181 11.12 7.88 -24.99
CA ILE A 181 10.30 7.23 -23.98
C ILE A 181 10.86 7.60 -22.62
N VAL A 182 10.01 8.09 -21.72
CA VAL A 182 10.33 8.17 -20.31
C VAL A 182 9.61 7.06 -19.58
N VAL A 183 10.35 6.29 -18.81
CA VAL A 183 9.86 5.12 -18.05
C VAL A 183 9.82 5.45 -16.59
N VAL A 184 8.64 5.33 -15.96
CA VAL A 184 8.44 5.61 -14.54
C VAL A 184 8.01 4.34 -13.81
N PRO A 185 8.84 3.80 -12.90
CA PRO A 185 8.45 2.69 -12.04
C PRO A 185 7.39 3.13 -11.04
N ALA A 186 6.17 2.60 -11.15
CA ALA A 186 5.06 2.91 -10.25
C ALA A 186 5.14 2.09 -8.94
N PHE A 187 6.25 2.23 -8.24
CA PHE A 187 6.53 1.55 -6.97
C PHE A 187 6.95 2.56 -5.90
N VAL A 188 6.63 2.27 -4.65
CA VAL A 188 7.23 3.02 -3.54
C VAL A 188 8.73 2.73 -3.51
N SER A 189 9.11 1.44 -3.50
CA SER A 189 10.50 1.01 -3.62
C SER A 189 10.53 -0.40 -4.25
N PRO A 190 10.95 -0.53 -5.52
CA PRO A 190 10.96 -1.82 -6.21
C PRO A 190 12.05 -2.76 -5.69
N GLY A 191 13.13 -2.21 -5.13
CA GLY A 191 14.36 -2.92 -4.81
C GLY A 191 15.27 -3.12 -6.03
N PRO A 192 16.60 -3.32 -5.78
CA PRO A 192 17.61 -3.33 -6.85
C PRO A 192 17.36 -4.38 -7.92
N ALA A 193 16.92 -5.59 -7.54
CA ALA A 193 16.69 -6.70 -8.47
C ALA A 193 15.57 -6.38 -9.47
N ILE A 194 14.44 -5.84 -8.98
CA ILE A 194 13.30 -5.47 -9.83
C ILE A 194 13.65 -4.28 -10.71
N GLU A 195 14.37 -3.32 -10.16
CA GLU A 195 14.83 -2.15 -10.92
C GLU A 195 15.80 -2.56 -12.04
N ALA A 196 16.75 -3.44 -11.76
CA ALA A 196 17.66 -4.00 -12.76
C ALA A 196 16.90 -4.78 -13.84
N GLU A 197 15.88 -5.56 -13.45
CA GLU A 197 15.02 -6.29 -14.39
C GLU A 197 14.25 -5.34 -15.32
N ILE A 198 13.63 -4.28 -14.77
CA ILE A 198 12.93 -3.29 -15.59
C ILE A 198 13.89 -2.63 -16.56
N ARG A 199 15.06 -2.16 -16.09
CA ARG A 199 16.07 -1.51 -16.91
C ARG A 199 16.56 -2.40 -18.05
N ALA A 200 16.81 -3.68 -17.77
CA ALA A 200 17.24 -4.65 -18.77
C ALA A 200 16.14 -4.90 -19.82
N LYS A 201 14.91 -5.11 -19.41
CA LYS A 201 13.77 -5.39 -20.28
C LYS A 201 13.42 -4.21 -21.18
N ILE A 202 13.45 -2.98 -20.67
CA ILE A 202 13.16 -1.77 -21.45
C ILE A 202 14.35 -1.29 -22.28
N ARG A 203 15.52 -1.93 -22.17
CA ARG A 203 16.77 -1.47 -22.77
C ARG A 203 17.09 -0.01 -22.40
N ALA A 204 17.14 0.26 -21.09
CA ALA A 204 17.34 1.61 -20.54
C ALA A 204 18.66 2.29 -20.97
N ASP A 205 19.64 1.54 -21.49
CA ASP A 205 20.89 2.04 -22.05
C ASP A 205 20.75 2.63 -23.46
N SER A 206 19.55 2.56 -24.06
CA SER A 206 19.26 3.14 -25.37
C SER A 206 19.09 4.66 -25.25
N ASP A 207 19.66 5.43 -26.17
CA ASP A 207 19.48 6.90 -26.27
C ASP A 207 18.02 7.35 -26.40
N ARG A 208 17.12 6.41 -26.69
CA ARG A 208 15.68 6.63 -26.80
C ARG A 208 14.97 6.62 -25.46
N VAL A 209 15.55 6.01 -24.42
CA VAL A 209 14.89 5.72 -23.14
C VAL A 209 15.50 6.54 -22.00
N SER A 210 14.68 7.35 -21.36
CA SER A 210 14.98 7.97 -20.06
C SER A 210 14.29 7.16 -18.96
N TYR A 211 15.00 6.84 -17.89
CA TYR A 211 14.48 6.05 -16.78
C TYR A 211 14.39 6.90 -15.52
N ALA A 212 13.18 7.10 -15.03
CA ALA A 212 12.91 7.87 -13.82
C ALA A 212 13.13 7.06 -12.53
N ASP A 213 13.41 7.75 -11.45
CA ASP A 213 13.45 7.14 -10.13
C ASP A 213 12.05 6.68 -9.68
N PRO A 214 11.95 5.63 -8.85
CA PRO A 214 10.69 5.25 -8.21
C PRO A 214 10.19 6.35 -7.26
N LEU A 215 8.98 6.20 -6.71
CA LEU A 215 8.39 7.18 -5.79
C LEU A 215 9.24 7.41 -4.53
N GLY A 216 9.90 6.35 -4.05
CA GLY A 216 10.95 6.42 -3.03
C GLY A 216 10.47 7.03 -1.72
N THR A 217 11.31 7.93 -1.20
CA THR A 217 11.10 8.63 0.07
C THR A 217 10.47 10.01 -0.10
N HIS A 218 9.77 10.28 -1.22
CA HIS A 218 9.23 11.61 -1.50
C HIS A 218 8.26 12.08 -0.39
N PRO A 219 8.40 13.32 0.15
CA PRO A 219 7.59 13.80 1.29
C PRO A 219 6.08 13.74 1.06
N ARG A 220 5.61 14.05 -0.16
CA ARG A 220 4.17 13.97 -0.51
C ARG A 220 3.60 12.56 -0.43
N LEU A 221 4.45 11.53 -0.52
CA LEU A 221 4.00 10.16 -0.30
C LEU A 221 3.67 9.93 1.19
N THR A 222 4.45 10.53 2.10
CA THR A 222 4.12 10.58 3.53
C THR A 222 2.78 11.29 3.76
N ASP A 223 2.49 12.37 3.03
CA ASP A 223 1.20 13.08 3.11
C ASP A 223 0.03 12.19 2.66
N ALA A 224 0.22 11.40 1.60
CA ALA A 224 -0.77 10.43 1.15
C ALA A 224 -1.02 9.33 2.19
N MET A 225 0.04 8.84 2.82
CA MET A 225 -0.03 7.85 3.89
C MET A 225 -0.79 8.40 5.10
N HIS A 226 -0.46 9.62 5.53
CA HIS A 226 -1.17 10.31 6.62
C HIS A 226 -2.67 10.46 6.30
N ALA A 227 -3.00 10.92 5.10
CA ALA A 227 -4.39 11.08 4.68
C ALA A 227 -5.17 9.75 4.66
N ALA A 228 -4.53 8.64 4.21
CA ALA A 228 -5.15 7.31 4.21
C ALA A 228 -5.47 6.83 5.63
N VAL A 229 -4.55 7.03 6.56
CA VAL A 229 -4.74 6.70 7.97
C VAL A 229 -5.83 7.55 8.60
N THR A 230 -5.81 8.88 8.40
CA THR A 230 -6.84 9.79 8.90
C THR A 230 -8.24 9.41 8.40
N LYS A 231 -8.36 9.09 7.10
CA LYS A 231 -9.61 8.59 6.52
C LYS A 231 -10.12 7.35 7.25
N ARG A 232 -9.25 6.37 7.52
CA ARG A 232 -9.64 5.14 8.21
C ARG A 232 -10.10 5.40 9.63
N CYS A 233 -9.38 6.26 10.37
CA CYS A 233 -9.78 6.67 11.72
C CYS A 233 -11.20 7.27 11.77
N VAL A 234 -11.51 8.14 10.82
CA VAL A 234 -12.86 8.76 10.74
C VAL A 234 -13.94 7.72 10.45
N LEU A 235 -13.66 6.73 9.60
CA LEU A 235 -14.59 5.65 9.30
C LEU A 235 -14.82 4.76 10.52
N GLU A 236 -13.77 4.36 11.22
CA GLU A 236 -13.87 3.56 12.45
C GLU A 236 -14.66 4.26 13.56
N ALA A 237 -14.44 5.57 13.74
CA ALA A 237 -15.21 6.35 14.72
C ALA A 237 -16.71 6.33 14.39
N ARG A 238 -17.08 6.50 13.11
CA ARG A 238 -18.47 6.45 12.66
C ARG A 238 -19.11 5.07 12.85
N ASP A 239 -18.36 4.01 12.57
CA ASP A 239 -18.86 2.63 12.71
C ASP A 239 -19.11 2.27 14.18
N ARG A 240 -18.27 2.78 15.10
CA ARG A 240 -18.48 2.64 16.55
C ARG A 240 -19.71 3.40 17.02
N ASP A 241 -19.90 4.62 16.56
CA ASP A 241 -21.06 5.46 16.91
C ASP A 241 -22.38 4.88 16.36
N ALA A 242 -22.32 4.22 15.20
CA ALA A 242 -23.48 3.60 14.54
C ALA A 242 -23.86 2.23 15.13
N SER A 243 -22.97 1.59 15.90
CA SER A 243 -23.28 0.31 16.54
C SER A 243 -24.14 0.54 17.78
N PRO A 244 -25.41 0.03 17.83
CA PRO A 244 -26.25 0.18 19.00
C PRO A 244 -25.56 -0.51 20.21
N PRO A 245 -25.66 0.07 21.44
CA PRO A 245 -25.09 -0.55 22.61
C PRO A 245 -25.66 -1.97 22.75
N THR A 246 -24.80 -2.97 22.81
CA THR A 246 -25.22 -4.35 23.06
C THR A 246 -25.98 -4.36 24.39
N PRO A 247 -27.29 -4.73 24.41
CA PRO A 247 -28.03 -4.74 25.64
C PRO A 247 -27.35 -5.73 26.62
N PRO A 248 -27.25 -5.40 27.91
CA PRO A 248 -26.65 -6.28 28.87
C PRO A 248 -27.40 -7.61 28.82
N ILE A 249 -26.67 -8.70 28.65
CA ILE A 249 -27.21 -10.05 28.74
C ILE A 249 -27.78 -10.14 30.13
N ARG A 250 -29.10 -10.00 30.25
CA ARG A 250 -29.79 -10.35 31.48
C ARG A 250 -29.58 -11.84 31.73
N GLY A 251 -28.69 -12.16 32.64
CA GLY A 251 -28.56 -13.48 33.15
C GLY A 251 -29.94 -13.94 33.58
N SER A 252 -30.50 -14.92 32.88
CA SER A 252 -31.66 -15.65 33.35
C SER A 252 -31.22 -16.41 34.59
N GLY A 253 -31.31 -15.73 35.73
CA GLY A 253 -31.27 -16.38 37.03
C GLY A 253 -32.46 -17.33 37.12
N GLY A 254 -32.27 -18.55 36.64
CA GLY A 254 -33.19 -19.64 36.90
C GLY A 254 -33.26 -19.85 38.42
N ARG A 255 -34.35 -19.38 39.00
CA ARG A 255 -34.72 -19.74 40.36
C ARG A 255 -34.98 -21.25 40.36
N VAL A 256 -34.12 -22.03 40.96
CA VAL A 256 -34.34 -23.41 41.27
C VAL A 256 -35.19 -23.40 42.55
N ASP A 257 -36.48 -23.57 42.40
CA ASP A 257 -37.34 -23.82 43.55
C ASP A 257 -37.05 -25.26 44.02
N ALA A 258 -36.44 -25.32 45.21
CA ALA A 258 -36.33 -26.53 45.98
C ALA A 258 -37.71 -26.82 46.59
N ASP A 259 -38.51 -27.67 45.95
CA ASP A 259 -39.58 -28.36 46.70
C ASP A 259 -39.70 -29.78 46.21
N GLY A 260 -39.38 -30.65 47.13
CA GLY A 260 -39.50 -32.10 47.02
C GLY A 260 -40.94 -32.56 47.23
N GLY A 261 -41.66 -32.91 46.15
CA GLY A 261 -42.94 -33.57 46.16
C GLY A 261 -42.84 -35.00 45.63
N ARG A 262 -42.76 -35.99 46.51
CA ARG A 262 -43.08 -37.39 46.20
C ARG A 262 -44.56 -37.48 45.92
N ILE A 263 -44.91 -38.18 44.86
CA ILE A 263 -46.26 -38.71 44.66
C ILE A 263 -46.14 -40.25 44.56
N PRO A 264 -46.91 -41.05 45.38
CA PRO A 264 -46.98 -42.48 45.23
C PRO A 264 -48.18 -42.86 44.36
N ASP A 265 -48.08 -44.10 43.82
CA ASP A 265 -49.00 -44.95 43.07
C ASP A 265 -49.23 -44.66 41.60
#